data_a0af42385c92d9f94e31578dfdba066c
#
_entry.id   a0af42385c92d9f94e31578dfdba066c
#
_cell.length_a   1.000
_cell.length_b   1.000
_cell.length_c   1.000
_cell.angle_alpha   90.00
_cell.angle_beta   90.00
_cell.angle_gamma   90.00
#
_symmetry.space_group_name_H-M   'P 1'
#
loop_
_entity.id
_entity.type
_entity.pdbx_description
1 polymer ?
#
loop_
_entity_poly.entity_id
_entity_poly.type
_entity_poly.pdbx_seq_one_letter_code
_entity_poly.pdbx_strand_id
1 'polypeptide(L)'
;MRLVKYQSAWCQSCKTQTSLLNTIDLGDIILEQIDIDNLDMQQLSKVKVHGIPTLILYDNQGNEIKRKSGALTKKQLEVFLGLESN
;
A
#
# COMPACT_ATOMS: atom_id res chain seq x y z
N MET A 1 3.50 -10.40 -7.92
CA MET A 1 2.46 -9.54 -7.29
C MET A 1 2.96 -8.12 -7.16
N ARG A 2 2.06 -7.18 -7.10
CA ARG A 2 2.39 -5.76 -6.98
C ARG A 2 1.63 -5.16 -5.80
N LEU A 3 2.34 -4.42 -4.96
CA LEU A 3 1.76 -3.69 -3.84
C LEU A 3 1.76 -2.21 -4.18
N VAL A 4 0.58 -1.60 -4.28
CA VAL A 4 0.44 -0.17 -4.54
C VAL A 4 0.12 0.53 -3.23
N LYS A 5 0.91 1.55 -2.90
CA LYS A 5 0.72 2.35 -1.69
C LYS A 5 0.36 3.78 -2.10
N TYR A 6 -0.86 4.19 -1.79
CA TYR A 6 -1.30 5.57 -1.97
C TYR A 6 -0.91 6.39 -0.75
N GLN A 7 -0.28 7.52 -0.98
CA GLN A 7 0.35 8.33 0.06
C GLN A 7 0.35 9.81 -0.31
N SER A 8 0.91 10.62 0.59
CA SER A 8 1.16 12.04 0.34
C SER A 8 2.39 12.46 1.10
N ALA A 9 3.09 13.47 0.57
CA ALA A 9 4.31 14.01 1.20
C ALA A 9 4.04 14.65 2.57
N TRP A 10 2.79 15.10 2.81
CA TRP A 10 2.42 15.73 4.09
C TRP A 10 1.86 14.73 5.11
N CYS A 11 1.77 13.47 4.76
CA CYS A 11 1.14 12.45 5.60
C CYS A 11 2.21 11.76 6.48
N GLN A 12 2.20 12.03 7.77
CA GLN A 12 3.17 11.44 8.69
C GLN A 12 3.00 9.93 8.81
N SER A 13 1.76 9.45 8.90
CA SER A 13 1.50 8.00 8.98
C SER A 13 1.92 7.26 7.70
N CYS A 14 1.86 7.94 6.54
CA CYS A 14 2.38 7.37 5.29
C CYS A 14 3.90 7.18 5.36
N LYS A 15 4.62 8.16 5.92
CA LYS A 15 6.07 8.07 6.08
C LYS A 15 6.47 6.95 7.03
N THR A 16 5.75 6.80 8.13
CA THR A 16 5.96 5.71 9.08
C THR A 16 5.73 4.37 8.37
N GLN A 17 4.68 4.28 7.56
CA GLN A 17 4.36 3.08 6.81
C GLN A 17 5.49 2.72 5.82
N THR A 18 6.03 3.71 5.12
CA THR A 18 7.17 3.52 4.23
C THR A 18 8.37 2.95 4.99
N SER A 19 8.67 3.51 6.16
CA SER A 19 9.78 3.04 6.98
C SER A 19 9.60 1.59 7.39
N LEU A 20 8.39 1.20 7.77
CA LEU A 20 8.09 -0.19 8.14
C LEU A 20 8.22 -1.12 6.94
N LEU A 21 7.71 -0.72 5.77
CA LEU A 21 7.82 -1.53 4.56
C LEU A 21 9.27 -1.75 4.17
N ASN A 22 10.14 -0.77 4.40
CA ASN A 22 11.57 -0.90 4.11
C ASN A 22 12.28 -1.91 5.00
N THR A 23 11.67 -2.33 6.11
CA THR A 23 12.23 -3.35 7.01
C THR A 23 11.75 -4.75 6.68
N ILE A 24 10.86 -4.89 5.70
CA ILE A 24 10.25 -6.18 5.33
C ILE A 24 10.84 -6.63 4.00
N ASP A 25 11.24 -7.89 3.92
CA ASP A 25 11.66 -8.48 2.65
C ASP A 25 10.40 -8.83 1.85
N LEU A 26 10.14 -8.07 0.79
CA LEU A 26 8.95 -8.25 -0.03
C LEU A 26 9.10 -9.39 -1.04
N GLY A 27 10.30 -9.96 -1.20
CA GLY A 27 10.53 -11.04 -2.16
C GLY A 27 10.19 -10.58 -3.57
N ASP A 28 9.26 -11.28 -4.23
CA ASP A 28 8.85 -10.98 -5.61
C ASP A 28 7.77 -9.91 -5.71
N ILE A 29 7.33 -9.36 -4.57
CA ILE A 29 6.33 -8.31 -4.58
C ILE A 29 6.97 -6.98 -4.96
N ILE A 30 6.46 -6.35 -6.01
CA ILE A 30 6.95 -5.05 -6.47
C ILE A 30 6.17 -3.97 -5.74
N LEU A 31 6.88 -3.09 -5.03
CA LEU A 31 6.27 -1.95 -4.34
C LEU A 31 6.20 -0.76 -5.27
N GLU A 32 5.00 -0.20 -5.44
CA GLU A 32 4.75 1.02 -6.18
C GLU A 32 4.12 2.04 -5.24
N GLN A 33 4.69 3.24 -5.16
CA GLN A 33 4.16 4.31 -4.33
C GLN A 33 3.59 5.41 -5.21
N ILE A 34 2.34 5.76 -4.95
CA ILE A 34 1.63 6.79 -5.72
C ILE A 34 1.24 7.92 -4.78
N ASP A 35 1.70 9.12 -5.11
CA ASP A 35 1.34 10.33 -4.37
C ASP A 35 -0.02 10.82 -4.87
N ILE A 36 -1.00 10.89 -3.97
CA ILE A 36 -2.36 11.31 -4.34
C ILE A 36 -2.42 12.76 -4.81
N ASP A 37 -1.43 13.58 -4.45
CA ASP A 37 -1.38 14.98 -4.91
C ASP A 37 -1.10 15.07 -6.41
N ASN A 38 -0.62 13.98 -7.02
CA ASN A 38 -0.40 13.89 -8.46
C ASN A 38 -1.62 13.33 -9.22
N LEU A 39 -2.70 13.04 -8.50
CA LEU A 39 -3.92 12.49 -9.09
C LEU A 39 -5.06 13.51 -8.99
N ASP A 40 -5.96 13.50 -9.98
CA ASP A 40 -7.17 14.30 -9.90
C ASP A 40 -8.28 13.50 -9.20
N MET A 41 -9.41 14.16 -8.98
CA MET A 41 -10.54 13.55 -8.27
C MET A 41 -11.14 12.36 -9.01
N GLN A 42 -11.12 12.41 -10.35
CA GLN A 42 -11.62 11.31 -11.17
C GLN A 42 -10.74 10.07 -11.00
N GLN A 43 -9.43 10.26 -11.00
CA GLN A 43 -8.48 9.17 -10.81
C GLN A 43 -8.62 8.53 -9.43
N LEU A 44 -8.77 9.35 -8.39
CA LEU A 44 -8.97 8.86 -7.02
C LEU A 44 -10.30 8.11 -6.88
N SER A 45 -11.37 8.63 -7.49
CA SER A 45 -12.67 7.94 -7.49
C SER A 45 -12.61 6.59 -8.18
N LYS A 46 -11.84 6.52 -9.27
CA LYS A 46 -11.72 5.30 -10.07
C LYS A 46 -11.07 4.17 -9.28
N VAL A 47 -10.03 4.48 -8.50
CA VAL A 47 -9.35 3.49 -7.67
C VAL A 47 -10.02 3.33 -6.30
N LYS A 48 -11.00 4.17 -5.99
CA LYS A 48 -11.77 4.14 -4.73
C LYS A 48 -10.87 4.28 -3.51
N VAL A 49 -9.93 5.21 -3.56
CA VAL A 49 -9.07 5.55 -2.43
C VAL A 49 -9.66 6.75 -1.73
N HIS A 50 -10.07 6.59 -0.46
CA HIS A 50 -10.74 7.61 0.33
C HIS A 50 -9.91 8.15 1.48
N GLY A 51 -8.76 7.56 1.72
CA GLY A 51 -7.85 7.99 2.78
C GLY A 51 -6.45 7.46 2.53
N ILE A 52 -5.48 7.97 3.26
CA ILE A 52 -4.08 7.56 3.14
C ILE A 52 -3.52 7.27 4.53
N PRO A 53 -2.56 6.34 4.63
CA PRO A 53 -2.11 5.47 3.54
C PRO A 53 -3.16 4.41 3.18
N THR A 54 -3.20 4.01 1.93
CA THR A 54 -4.01 2.88 1.48
C THR A 54 -3.10 1.93 0.72
N LEU A 55 -3.16 0.65 1.07
CA LEU A 55 -2.41 -0.41 0.42
C LEU A 55 -3.35 -1.28 -0.38
N ILE A 56 -2.99 -1.55 -1.63
CA ILE A 56 -3.74 -2.46 -2.50
C ILE A 56 -2.77 -3.46 -3.09
N LEU A 57 -3.07 -4.75 -2.87
CA LEU A 57 -2.26 -5.84 -3.39
C LEU A 57 -2.91 -6.41 -4.65
N TYR A 58 -2.14 -6.48 -5.73
CA TYR A 58 -2.58 -7.01 -7.02
C TYR A 58 -1.83 -8.29 -7.36
N ASP A 59 -2.51 -9.20 -8.05
CA ASP A 59 -1.89 -10.40 -8.60
C ASP A 59 -1.12 -10.09 -9.89
N ASN A 60 -0.56 -11.10 -10.52
CA ASN A 60 0.24 -10.94 -11.74
C ASN A 60 -0.60 -10.58 -12.96
N GLN A 61 -1.91 -10.75 -12.91
CA GLN A 61 -2.83 -10.37 -13.97
C GLN A 61 -3.41 -8.97 -13.78
N GLY A 62 -3.02 -8.28 -12.69
CA GLY A 62 -3.53 -6.95 -12.39
C GLY A 62 -4.86 -6.92 -11.65
N ASN A 63 -5.31 -8.06 -11.12
CA ASN A 63 -6.54 -8.12 -10.33
C ASN A 63 -6.25 -7.78 -8.88
N GLU A 64 -7.12 -6.97 -8.28
CA GLU A 64 -7.01 -6.64 -6.87
C GLU A 64 -7.30 -7.86 -6.02
N ILE A 65 -6.35 -8.24 -5.16
CA ILE A 65 -6.51 -9.36 -4.24
C ILE A 65 -7.14 -8.87 -2.93
N LYS A 66 -6.61 -7.78 -2.38
CA LYS A 66 -7.09 -7.21 -1.12
C LYS A 66 -6.56 -5.79 -0.95
N ARG A 67 -7.19 -5.04 -0.06
CA ARG A 67 -6.76 -3.68 0.28
C ARG A 67 -6.95 -3.40 1.75
N LYS A 68 -6.20 -2.42 2.25
CA LYS A 68 -6.32 -1.96 3.62
C LYS A 68 -6.04 -0.47 3.68
N SER A 69 -6.95 0.28 4.32
CA SER A 69 -6.76 1.71 4.57
C SER A 69 -6.28 1.93 5.99
N GLY A 70 -5.47 2.98 6.18
CA GLY A 70 -4.92 3.34 7.47
C GLY A 70 -3.56 2.73 7.73
N ALA A 71 -2.87 3.26 8.74
CA ALA A 71 -1.54 2.80 9.10
C ALA A 71 -1.61 1.41 9.75
N LEU A 72 -0.71 0.54 9.34
CA LEU A 72 -0.60 -0.82 9.86
C LEU A 72 0.69 -0.96 10.65
N THR A 73 0.68 -1.80 11.67
CA THR A 73 1.90 -2.22 12.36
C THR A 73 2.70 -3.13 11.44
N LYS A 74 3.96 -3.38 11.79
CA LYS A 74 4.80 -4.30 11.01
C LYS A 74 4.16 -5.68 10.92
N LYS A 75 3.63 -6.19 12.02
CA LYS A 75 2.97 -7.51 12.04
C LYS A 75 1.74 -7.52 11.15
N GLN A 76 0.93 -6.46 11.19
CA GLN A 76 -0.25 -6.35 10.33
C GLN A 76 0.14 -6.31 8.86
N LEU A 77 1.24 -5.63 8.52
CA LEU A 77 1.77 -5.62 7.17
C LEU A 77 2.20 -7.01 6.72
N GLU A 78 2.90 -7.73 7.57
CA GLU A 78 3.36 -9.08 7.27
C GLU A 78 2.17 -10.02 7.03
N VAL A 79 1.14 -9.92 7.87
CA VAL A 79 -0.10 -10.70 7.68
C VAL A 79 -0.78 -10.32 6.37
N PHE A 80 -0.90 -9.00 6.12
CA PHE A 80 -1.53 -8.49 4.89
C PHE A 80 -0.84 -9.03 3.63
N LEU A 81 0.48 -9.07 3.67
CA LEU A 81 1.29 -9.51 2.53
C LEU A 81 1.46 -11.03 2.44
N GLY A 82 0.95 -11.76 3.44
CA GLY A 82 1.10 -13.21 3.48
C GLY A 82 2.52 -13.69 3.79
N LEU A 83 3.31 -12.84 4.42
CA LEU A 83 4.72 -13.11 4.72
C LEU A 83 4.95 -13.63 6.13
N GLU A 84 3.92 -13.65 6.97
CA GLU A 84 4.06 -14.13 8.34
C GLU A 84 4.26 -15.63 8.33
N SER A 85 5.37 -16.08 8.94
CA SER A 85 5.63 -17.49 9.16
C SER A 85 5.11 -17.89 10.54
N ASN A 86 4.43 -19.01 10.61
CA ASN A 86 3.92 -19.53 11.87
C ASN A 86 5.02 -20.17 12.68
#